data_9703705fa307cdf4d894d746f65072d5
#
_entry.id   9703705fa307cdf4d894d746f65072d5
#
_cell.length_a   1.000
_cell.length_b   1.000
_cell.length_c   1.000
_cell.angle_alpha   90.00
_cell.angle_beta   90.00
_cell.angle_gamma   90.00
#
_symmetry.space_group_name_H-M   'P 1'
#
loop_
_entity.id
_entity.type
_entity.pdbx_description
1 polymer ?
#
loop_
_entity_poly.entity_id
_entity_poly.type
_entity_poly.pdbx_seq_one_letter_code
_entity_poly.pdbx_strand_id
1 'polypeptide(L)'
;GRYDNDGEHRSTQRLHSFGSLTYLLYGLTDKFTVGVIPRFGFNDLPSGQDSSGIGLGDFTIQGQYRLTQFREGGWPTLSLVLQETLPTGKYDELGERLADGFGTGAYTTTVALYSQYYFWLPNGRILRARLNLSQSFSDDVTLRDVSVYGTPQGFRGRASPGDSFMVNAAWEYSLTRNWVLALDLYYQHDENTRVTGYVLSGDSPPSEFRASSGSSDRFGLAPAIEYNWSPRAGVIVGARWVATGRNVDATLTPVAAINLVY
;
A
#
# COMPACT_ATOMS: atom_id res chain seq x y z
N GLY A 1 10.75 -6.45 13.68
CA GLY A 1 11.53 -7.54 13.08
C GLY A 1 11.54 -7.49 11.56
N ARG A 2 12.29 -8.38 10.95
CA ARG A 2 12.38 -8.51 9.49
C ARG A 2 12.51 -9.99 9.13
N TYR A 3 11.92 -10.40 8.02
CA TYR A 3 12.20 -11.67 7.35
C TYR A 3 13.34 -11.46 6.36
N ASP A 4 14.41 -12.25 6.49
CA ASP A 4 15.56 -12.18 5.58
C ASP A 4 15.31 -12.87 4.22
N ASN A 5 16.35 -13.02 3.40
CA ASN A 5 16.23 -13.63 2.08
C ASN A 5 15.87 -15.11 2.12
N ASP A 6 16.11 -15.79 3.23
CA ASP A 6 15.77 -17.20 3.45
C ASP A 6 14.42 -17.37 4.14
N GLY A 7 13.75 -16.26 4.47
CA GLY A 7 12.46 -16.23 5.16
C GLY A 7 12.56 -16.42 6.67
N GLU A 8 13.77 -16.36 7.24
CA GLU A 8 13.99 -16.43 8.67
C GLU A 8 13.67 -15.11 9.35
N HIS A 9 12.91 -15.15 10.44
CA HIS A 9 12.59 -13.95 11.22
C HIS A 9 13.78 -13.50 12.07
N ARG A 10 14.24 -12.26 11.84
CA ARG A 10 15.28 -11.62 12.63
C ARG A 10 14.75 -10.43 13.41
N SER A 11 15.18 -10.28 14.63
CA SER A 11 14.85 -9.10 15.45
C SER A 11 15.60 -7.87 14.93
N THR A 12 14.85 -6.79 14.70
CA THR A 12 15.39 -5.48 14.33
C THR A 12 14.89 -4.41 15.29
N GLN A 13 15.47 -3.23 15.26
CA GLN A 13 14.93 -2.09 15.99
C GLN A 13 13.50 -1.80 15.54
N ARG A 14 12.66 -1.36 16.49
CA ARG A 14 11.27 -1.02 16.18
C ARG A 14 11.22 0.32 15.47
N LEU A 15 10.52 0.33 14.35
CA LEU A 15 10.11 1.53 13.65
C LEU A 15 8.65 1.80 14.00
N HIS A 16 8.33 3.03 14.34
CA HIS A 16 6.95 3.48 14.51
C HIS A 16 6.61 4.44 13.38
N SER A 17 5.47 4.24 12.76
CA SER A 17 4.96 5.15 11.75
C SER A 17 3.44 5.25 11.88
N PHE A 18 2.92 6.43 11.61
CA PHE A 18 1.49 6.67 11.44
C PHE A 18 1.24 7.04 9.98
N GLY A 19 0.21 6.49 9.39
CA GLY A 19 -0.19 6.81 8.03
C GLY A 19 -1.71 6.85 7.88
N SER A 20 -2.19 7.71 7.02
CA SER A 20 -3.57 7.75 6.59
C SER A 20 -3.67 7.56 5.09
N LEU A 21 -4.69 6.78 4.70
CA LEU A 21 -5.06 6.50 3.34
C LEU A 21 -6.56 6.79 3.20
N THR A 22 -6.90 7.84 2.48
CA THR A 22 -8.29 8.28 2.35
C THR A 22 -8.79 8.03 0.93
N TYR A 23 -9.87 7.27 0.78
CA TYR A 23 -10.51 7.03 -0.51
C TYR A 23 -11.69 7.99 -0.67
N LEU A 24 -11.61 8.89 -1.64
CA LEU A 24 -12.69 9.77 -2.04
C LEU A 24 -13.18 9.31 -3.41
N LEU A 25 -14.30 8.59 -3.44
CA LEU A 25 -14.82 7.95 -4.65
C LEU A 25 -16.16 8.56 -5.02
N TYR A 26 -16.37 8.79 -6.31
CA TYR A 26 -17.63 9.32 -6.85
C TYR A 26 -18.12 8.51 -8.05
N GLY A 27 -19.36 8.03 -7.97
CA GLY A 27 -20.01 7.32 -9.07
C GLY A 27 -20.50 8.29 -10.14
N LEU A 28 -19.84 8.29 -11.30
CA LEU A 28 -20.27 9.09 -12.45
C LEU A 28 -21.47 8.47 -13.18
N THR A 29 -21.52 7.15 -13.21
CA THR A 29 -22.60 6.36 -13.77
C THR A 29 -22.82 5.10 -12.92
N ASP A 30 -23.84 4.31 -13.24
CA ASP A 30 -24.09 3.01 -12.57
C ASP A 30 -22.92 2.04 -12.69
N LYS A 31 -22.02 2.24 -13.65
CA LYS A 31 -20.89 1.34 -13.91
C LYS A 31 -19.52 1.98 -13.73
N PHE A 32 -19.44 3.31 -13.70
CA PHE A 32 -18.15 3.99 -13.69
C PHE A 32 -18.02 4.89 -12.46
N THR A 33 -16.95 4.65 -11.71
CA THR A 33 -16.56 5.40 -10.50
C THR A 33 -15.18 6.01 -10.73
N VAL A 34 -15.02 7.25 -10.34
CA VAL A 34 -13.72 7.92 -10.28
C VAL A 34 -13.37 8.23 -8.83
N GLY A 35 -12.10 8.41 -8.56
CA GLY A 35 -11.70 8.75 -7.21
C GLY A 35 -10.28 9.27 -7.09
N VAL A 36 -9.99 9.76 -5.90
CA VAL A 36 -8.67 10.23 -5.51
C VAL A 36 -8.31 9.64 -4.15
N ILE A 37 -7.02 9.38 -3.96
CA ILE A 37 -6.52 8.71 -2.77
C ILE A 37 -5.31 9.51 -2.25
N PRO A 38 -5.54 10.58 -1.46
CA PRO A 38 -4.47 11.28 -0.77
C PRO A 38 -3.88 10.39 0.33
N ARG A 39 -2.58 10.54 0.53
CA ARG A 39 -1.81 9.88 1.58
C ARG A 39 -1.08 10.91 2.43
N PHE A 40 -1.01 10.68 3.72
CA PHE A 40 -0.18 11.45 4.63
C PHE A 40 0.29 10.58 5.78
N GLY A 41 1.37 10.98 6.42
CA GLY A 41 1.93 10.19 7.51
C GLY A 41 2.92 10.96 8.37
N PHE A 42 3.41 10.24 9.37
CA PHE A 42 4.46 10.66 10.29
C PHE A 42 5.33 9.43 10.59
N ASN A 43 6.64 9.58 10.53
CA ASN A 43 7.61 8.53 10.85
C ASN A 43 8.40 8.90 12.10
N ASP A 44 8.52 7.94 13.01
CA ASP A 44 9.34 7.98 14.21
C ASP A 44 10.44 6.90 14.05
N LEU A 45 11.66 7.34 13.73
CA LEU A 45 12.78 6.44 13.48
C LEU A 45 13.54 6.14 14.78
N PRO A 46 14.10 4.92 14.94
CA PRO A 46 14.86 4.52 16.11
C PRO A 46 16.10 5.38 16.38
N SER A 47 16.56 6.12 15.37
CA SER A 47 17.68 7.06 15.48
C SER A 47 17.34 8.35 16.23
N GLY A 48 16.06 8.55 16.61
CA GLY A 48 15.58 9.81 17.21
C GLY A 48 15.44 10.94 16.21
N GLN A 49 15.44 10.64 14.92
CA GLN A 49 15.24 11.59 13.82
C GLN A 49 13.82 11.41 13.26
N ASP A 50 12.85 11.96 13.97
CA ASP A 50 11.45 11.93 13.55
C ASP A 50 11.22 12.84 12.34
N SER A 51 10.09 12.63 11.67
CA SER A 51 9.61 13.55 10.64
C SER A 51 9.47 14.97 11.21
N SER A 52 9.81 15.98 10.42
CA SER A 52 9.65 17.40 10.79
C SER A 52 8.19 17.79 11.05
N GLY A 53 7.25 16.95 10.65
CA GLY A 53 5.80 17.12 10.80
C GLY A 53 5.05 16.05 10.03
N ILE A 54 3.74 16.28 9.82
CA ILE A 54 2.93 15.42 8.95
C ILE A 54 3.36 15.66 7.52
N GLY A 55 3.88 14.60 6.86
CA GLY A 55 4.27 14.62 5.46
C GLY A 55 3.14 14.18 4.53
N LEU A 56 3.08 14.79 3.36
CA LEU A 56 2.21 14.35 2.27
C LEU A 56 2.93 13.27 1.46
N GLY A 57 2.25 12.17 1.22
CA GLY A 57 2.72 11.10 0.34
C GLY A 57 2.33 11.31 -1.12
N ASP A 58 2.56 10.29 -1.91
CA ASP A 58 2.15 10.28 -3.30
C ASP A 58 0.62 10.22 -3.43
N PHE A 59 0.10 11.00 -4.37
CA PHE A 59 -1.33 11.15 -4.59
C PHE A 59 -1.78 10.21 -5.72
N THR A 60 -2.84 9.44 -5.50
CA THR A 60 -3.35 8.51 -6.52
C THR A 60 -4.70 8.98 -7.05
N ILE A 61 -4.87 8.94 -8.37
CA ILE A 61 -6.16 9.04 -9.07
C ILE A 61 -6.60 7.66 -9.52
N GLN A 62 -7.92 7.42 -9.52
CA GLN A 62 -8.49 6.11 -9.80
C GLN A 62 -9.69 6.21 -10.73
N GLY A 63 -9.77 5.30 -11.68
CA GLY A 63 -10.98 4.96 -12.42
C GLY A 63 -11.35 3.51 -12.20
N GLN A 64 -12.63 3.22 -11.95
CA GLN A 64 -13.15 1.86 -11.80
C GLN A 64 -14.35 1.65 -12.70
N TYR A 65 -14.33 0.61 -13.51
CA TYR A 65 -15.44 0.23 -14.38
C TYR A 65 -15.98 -1.15 -14.01
N ARG A 66 -17.29 -1.22 -13.70
CA ARG A 66 -17.98 -2.48 -13.38
C ARG A 66 -18.33 -3.24 -14.65
N LEU A 67 -17.68 -4.40 -14.83
CA LEU A 67 -17.85 -5.28 -15.98
C LEU A 67 -19.13 -6.12 -15.85
N THR A 68 -19.35 -6.72 -14.67
CA THR A 68 -20.51 -7.56 -14.37
C THR A 68 -21.25 -7.07 -13.14
N GLN A 69 -22.52 -7.38 -13.06
CA GLN A 69 -23.33 -7.14 -11.86
C GLN A 69 -23.59 -8.48 -11.16
N PHE A 70 -23.55 -8.48 -9.83
CA PHE A 70 -23.85 -9.63 -9.02
C PHE A 70 -25.24 -10.20 -9.36
N ARG A 71 -25.32 -11.52 -9.45
CA ARG A 71 -26.57 -12.29 -9.52
C ARG A 71 -26.44 -13.49 -8.59
N GLU A 72 -27.44 -13.71 -7.77
CA GLU A 72 -27.51 -14.88 -6.89
C GLU A 72 -27.48 -16.17 -7.74
N GLY A 73 -26.59 -17.12 -7.38
CA GLY A 73 -26.36 -18.36 -8.13
C GLY A 73 -25.72 -18.17 -9.51
N GLY A 74 -25.27 -16.94 -9.84
CA GLY A 74 -24.66 -16.59 -11.13
C GLY A 74 -23.24 -16.03 -10.99
N TRP A 75 -22.94 -14.99 -11.77
CA TRP A 75 -21.61 -14.38 -11.82
C TRP A 75 -21.35 -13.42 -10.66
N PRO A 76 -20.09 -13.34 -10.17
CA PRO A 76 -19.68 -12.29 -9.24
C PRO A 76 -19.79 -10.90 -9.86
N THR A 77 -19.79 -9.85 -9.03
CA THR A 77 -19.47 -8.52 -9.53
C THR A 77 -17.99 -8.46 -9.84
N LEU A 78 -17.67 -8.14 -11.09
CA LEU A 78 -16.29 -7.91 -11.54
C LEU A 78 -16.13 -6.44 -11.89
N SER A 79 -15.01 -5.84 -11.49
CA SER A 79 -14.65 -4.47 -11.84
C SER A 79 -13.19 -4.40 -12.26
N LEU A 80 -12.93 -3.70 -13.36
CA LEU A 80 -11.59 -3.30 -13.76
C LEU A 80 -11.26 -1.95 -13.11
N VAL A 81 -10.07 -1.84 -12.54
CA VAL A 81 -9.57 -0.63 -11.89
C VAL A 81 -8.26 -0.21 -12.54
N LEU A 82 -8.16 1.07 -12.85
CA LEU A 82 -6.93 1.72 -13.27
C LEU A 82 -6.61 2.83 -12.27
N GLN A 83 -5.39 2.83 -11.77
CA GLN A 83 -4.89 3.85 -10.87
C GLN A 83 -3.60 4.44 -11.43
N GLU A 84 -3.42 5.74 -11.24
CA GLU A 84 -2.18 6.44 -11.50
C GLU A 84 -1.74 7.16 -10.23
N THR A 85 -0.58 6.78 -9.71
CA THR A 85 0.03 7.42 -8.54
C THR A 85 1.05 8.45 -9.00
N LEU A 86 0.82 9.70 -8.61
CA LEU A 86 1.64 10.85 -8.94
C LEU A 86 2.70 11.05 -7.86
N PRO A 87 3.97 11.32 -8.20
CA PRO A 87 5.07 11.49 -7.25
C PRO A 87 5.03 12.87 -6.58
N THR A 88 4.04 13.09 -5.73
CA THR A 88 3.84 14.37 -5.03
C THR A 88 4.50 14.43 -3.66
N GLY A 89 4.87 13.27 -3.11
CA GLY A 89 5.57 13.16 -1.83
C GLY A 89 7.07 13.43 -1.99
N LYS A 90 7.70 13.90 -0.92
CA LYS A 90 9.16 14.09 -0.88
C LYS A 90 9.85 12.75 -0.87
N TYR A 91 10.85 12.56 -1.73
CA TYR A 91 11.55 11.27 -1.90
C TYR A 91 13.09 11.39 -1.95
N ASP A 92 13.63 12.55 -2.32
CA ASP A 92 15.07 12.82 -2.39
C ASP A 92 15.41 14.17 -1.74
N GLU A 93 16.70 14.56 -1.76
CA GLU A 93 17.21 15.77 -1.08
C GLU A 93 16.76 15.83 0.40
N LEU A 94 16.70 14.67 1.06
CA LEU A 94 16.19 14.54 2.45
C LEU A 94 17.20 15.08 3.48
N GLY A 95 18.49 15.25 3.10
CA GLY A 95 19.52 15.68 4.01
C GLY A 95 19.71 14.70 5.17
N GLU A 96 19.69 15.19 6.40
CA GLU A 96 19.84 14.37 7.62
C GLU A 96 18.52 13.73 8.05
N ARG A 97 17.37 14.09 7.45
CA ARG A 97 16.02 13.67 7.88
C ARG A 97 15.38 12.67 6.92
N LEU A 98 15.87 11.43 6.95
CA LEU A 98 15.25 10.32 6.19
C LEU A 98 13.77 10.13 6.51
N ALA A 99 13.33 10.48 7.72
CA ALA A 99 11.95 10.38 8.16
C ALA A 99 10.97 11.28 7.37
N ASP A 100 11.46 12.32 6.68
CA ASP A 100 10.65 13.20 5.84
C ASP A 100 10.37 12.63 4.44
N GLY A 101 10.89 11.45 4.11
CA GLY A 101 10.62 10.74 2.86
C GLY A 101 9.25 10.06 2.88
N PHE A 102 8.25 10.64 2.21
CA PHE A 102 6.87 10.12 2.14
C PHE A 102 6.44 9.74 0.72
N GLY A 103 7.25 10.05 -0.30
CA GLY A 103 7.02 9.71 -1.69
C GLY A 103 8.00 8.69 -2.23
N THR A 104 7.68 8.16 -3.41
CA THR A 104 8.55 7.26 -4.19
C THR A 104 9.31 8.00 -5.29
N GLY A 105 8.82 9.17 -5.70
CA GLY A 105 9.33 9.91 -6.85
C GLY A 105 8.96 9.30 -8.21
N ALA A 106 8.34 8.11 -8.22
CA ALA A 106 7.94 7.40 -9.43
C ALA A 106 6.47 7.68 -9.77
N TYR A 107 6.18 7.86 -11.05
CA TYR A 107 4.83 7.59 -11.56
C TYR A 107 4.60 6.08 -11.50
N THR A 108 3.44 5.68 -10.98
CA THR A 108 3.11 4.26 -10.85
C THR A 108 1.70 4.00 -11.37
N THR A 109 1.63 3.27 -12.48
CA THR A 109 0.36 2.81 -13.07
C THR A 109 -0.01 1.45 -12.46
N THR A 110 -1.21 1.33 -11.90
CA THR A 110 -1.74 0.08 -11.36
C THR A 110 -2.98 -0.35 -12.13
N VAL A 111 -2.98 -1.58 -12.61
CA VAL A 111 -4.15 -2.26 -13.19
C VAL A 111 -4.63 -3.31 -12.21
N ALA A 112 -5.93 -3.31 -11.89
CA ALA A 112 -6.49 -4.28 -10.97
C ALA A 112 -7.83 -4.86 -11.43
N LEU A 113 -8.08 -6.10 -11.06
CA LEU A 113 -9.35 -6.78 -11.20
C LEU A 113 -9.92 -7.05 -9.79
N TYR A 114 -11.07 -6.46 -9.51
CA TYR A 114 -11.80 -6.68 -8.27
C TYR A 114 -13.00 -7.57 -8.51
N SER A 115 -13.13 -8.60 -7.69
CA SER A 115 -14.23 -9.55 -7.72
C SER A 115 -14.91 -9.59 -6.35
N GLN A 116 -16.23 -9.65 -6.33
CA GLN A 116 -16.99 -9.87 -5.10
C GLN A 116 -18.23 -10.72 -5.35
N TYR A 117 -18.55 -11.55 -4.34
CA TYR A 117 -19.71 -12.42 -4.35
C TYR A 117 -20.36 -12.43 -2.97
N TYR A 118 -21.70 -12.56 -2.94
CA TYR A 118 -22.49 -12.66 -1.71
C TYR A 118 -23.11 -14.04 -1.58
N PHE A 119 -22.95 -14.65 -0.40
CA PHE A 119 -23.58 -15.91 -0.04
C PHE A 119 -24.62 -15.64 1.05
N TRP A 120 -25.87 -16.03 0.78
CA TRP A 120 -26.93 -16.09 1.78
C TRP A 120 -26.82 -17.42 2.50
N LEU A 121 -26.45 -17.36 3.76
CA LEU A 121 -26.24 -18.56 4.56
C LEU A 121 -27.56 -19.07 5.15
N PRO A 122 -27.69 -20.39 5.46
CA PRO A 122 -28.91 -20.97 6.01
C PRO A 122 -29.37 -20.35 7.35
N ASN A 123 -28.46 -19.74 8.09
CA ASN A 123 -28.76 -19.03 9.33
C ASN A 123 -29.27 -17.60 9.14
N GLY A 124 -29.59 -17.21 7.91
CA GLY A 124 -30.08 -15.87 7.54
C GLY A 124 -29.00 -14.78 7.56
N ARG A 125 -27.72 -15.15 7.61
CA ARG A 125 -26.58 -14.23 7.56
C ARG A 125 -26.02 -14.13 6.15
N ILE A 126 -25.28 -13.05 5.89
CA ILE A 126 -24.60 -12.82 4.62
C ILE A 126 -23.10 -12.97 4.85
N LEU A 127 -22.46 -13.74 3.96
CA LEU A 127 -21.02 -13.79 3.80
C LEU A 127 -20.67 -13.13 2.46
N ARG A 128 -19.91 -12.04 2.49
CA ARG A 128 -19.32 -11.43 1.31
C ARG A 128 -17.91 -11.97 1.15
N ALA A 129 -17.59 -12.51 -0.02
CA ALA A 129 -16.23 -12.88 -0.40
C ALA A 129 -15.72 -11.92 -1.48
N ARG A 130 -14.47 -11.51 -1.37
CA ARG A 130 -13.78 -10.67 -2.36
C ARG A 130 -12.46 -11.31 -2.76
N LEU A 131 -12.08 -11.16 -4.02
CA LEU A 131 -10.76 -11.48 -4.53
C LEU A 131 -10.30 -10.31 -5.41
N ASN A 132 -9.20 -9.68 -5.02
CA ASN A 132 -8.60 -8.57 -5.73
C ASN A 132 -7.22 -8.96 -6.21
N LEU A 133 -6.96 -8.71 -7.49
CA LEU A 133 -5.67 -8.92 -8.14
C LEU A 133 -5.20 -7.57 -8.65
N SER A 134 -3.94 -7.21 -8.41
CA SER A 134 -3.37 -5.97 -8.93
C SER A 134 -1.93 -6.15 -9.36
N GLN A 135 -1.57 -5.45 -10.45
CA GLN A 135 -0.22 -5.31 -10.95
C GLN A 135 0.09 -3.82 -11.06
N SER A 136 1.21 -3.41 -10.49
CA SER A 136 1.72 -2.04 -10.51
C SER A 136 3.01 -1.99 -11.29
N PHE A 137 3.14 -0.96 -12.14
CA PHE A 137 4.31 -0.67 -12.98
C PHE A 137 4.82 0.71 -12.58
N SER A 138 6.11 0.81 -12.26
CA SER A 138 6.72 2.05 -11.80
C SER A 138 7.76 2.55 -12.79
N ASP A 139 7.74 3.86 -13.06
CA ASP A 139 8.73 4.51 -13.91
C ASP A 139 10.07 4.74 -13.18
N ASP A 140 11.12 4.97 -13.96
CA ASP A 140 12.43 5.38 -13.45
C ASP A 140 12.36 6.75 -12.77
N VAL A 141 13.15 6.92 -11.72
CA VAL A 141 13.22 8.13 -10.88
C VAL A 141 14.62 8.75 -10.95
N THR A 142 14.69 10.04 -11.20
CA THR A 142 15.95 10.78 -11.03
C THR A 142 16.15 11.12 -9.55
N LEU A 143 17.33 10.82 -9.01
CA LEU A 143 17.67 11.00 -7.61
C LEU A 143 18.83 11.98 -7.42
N ARG A 144 18.70 12.78 -6.37
CA ARG A 144 19.72 13.70 -5.89
C ARG A 144 19.91 13.55 -4.39
N ASP A 145 21.18 13.54 -3.97
CA ASP A 145 21.55 13.49 -2.57
C ASP A 145 20.90 12.31 -1.80
N VAL A 146 20.57 12.51 -0.55
CA VAL A 146 19.96 11.49 0.30
C VAL A 146 18.50 11.26 -0.12
N SER A 147 18.12 10.00 -0.33
CA SER A 147 16.79 9.64 -0.81
C SER A 147 16.21 8.45 -0.05
N VAL A 148 14.90 8.20 -0.26
CA VAL A 148 14.20 7.01 0.24
C VAL A 148 14.78 5.70 -0.32
N TYR A 149 15.56 5.77 -1.37
CA TYR A 149 16.26 4.64 -1.98
C TYR A 149 17.63 4.34 -1.37
N GLY A 150 17.97 4.99 -0.24
CA GLY A 150 19.22 4.74 0.49
C GLY A 150 20.46 5.35 -0.16
N THR A 151 20.31 6.38 -0.99
CA THR A 151 21.44 7.10 -1.58
C THR A 151 22.09 8.05 -0.57
N PRO A 152 23.43 8.24 -0.62
CA PRO A 152 24.13 9.15 0.27
C PRO A 152 24.09 10.62 -0.22
N GLN A 153 24.55 11.54 0.65
CA GLN A 153 24.78 12.92 0.27
C GLN A 153 25.79 13.01 -0.91
N GLY A 154 25.53 13.91 -1.86
CA GLY A 154 26.32 14.08 -3.07
C GLY A 154 25.96 13.09 -4.19
N PHE A 155 24.99 12.21 -3.98
CA PHE A 155 24.54 11.28 -5.02
C PHE A 155 23.86 12.00 -6.19
N ARG A 156 24.13 11.52 -7.41
CA ARG A 156 23.44 11.89 -8.65
C ARG A 156 23.24 10.64 -9.49
N GLY A 157 21.99 10.30 -9.79
CA GLY A 157 21.71 9.09 -10.55
C GLY A 157 20.23 8.82 -10.70
N ARG A 158 19.90 7.53 -10.79
CA ARG A 158 18.53 7.05 -11.00
C ARG A 158 18.23 5.85 -10.10
N ALA A 159 16.96 5.73 -9.71
CA ALA A 159 16.38 4.47 -9.26
C ALA A 159 15.42 3.94 -10.33
N SER A 160 15.43 2.62 -10.51
CA SER A 160 14.44 1.87 -11.26
C SER A 160 13.66 1.01 -10.24
N PRO A 161 12.54 1.51 -9.70
CA PRO A 161 11.72 0.75 -8.77
C PRO A 161 11.21 -0.53 -9.44
N GLY A 162 11.15 -1.62 -8.67
CA GLY A 162 10.58 -2.87 -9.16
C GLY A 162 9.06 -2.79 -9.29
N ASP A 163 8.51 -3.57 -10.19
CA ASP A 163 7.07 -3.77 -10.31
C ASP A 163 6.51 -4.51 -9.10
N SER A 164 5.20 -4.40 -8.85
CA SER A 164 4.56 -5.05 -7.70
C SER A 164 3.30 -5.79 -8.12
N PHE A 165 3.17 -7.03 -7.67
CA PHE A 165 1.98 -7.85 -7.84
C PHE A 165 1.33 -8.12 -6.48
N MET A 166 0.00 -7.98 -6.38
CA MET A 166 -0.73 -8.27 -5.13
C MET A 166 -1.99 -9.08 -5.40
N VAL A 167 -2.22 -10.06 -4.50
CA VAL A 167 -3.47 -10.80 -4.38
C VAL A 167 -4.03 -10.55 -2.98
N ASN A 168 -5.31 -10.18 -2.89
CA ASN A 168 -6.02 -10.05 -1.63
C ASN A 168 -7.32 -10.84 -1.71
N ALA A 169 -7.50 -11.79 -0.80
CA ALA A 169 -8.74 -12.54 -0.59
C ALA A 169 -9.35 -12.10 0.74
N ALA A 170 -10.60 -11.67 0.72
CA ALA A 170 -11.26 -11.11 1.88
C ALA A 170 -12.64 -11.71 2.09
N TRP A 171 -13.02 -11.87 3.36
CA TRP A 171 -14.33 -12.36 3.79
C TRP A 171 -14.91 -11.43 4.83
N GLU A 172 -16.18 -11.10 4.66
CA GLU A 172 -16.96 -10.27 5.58
C GLU A 172 -18.23 -11.03 5.97
N TYR A 173 -18.34 -11.37 7.25
CA TYR A 173 -19.47 -12.11 7.81
C TYR A 173 -20.37 -11.17 8.62
N SER A 174 -21.63 -11.04 8.22
CA SER A 174 -22.63 -10.25 8.94
C SER A 174 -23.05 -10.95 10.22
N LEU A 175 -22.40 -10.63 11.35
CA LEU A 175 -22.72 -11.20 12.66
C LEU A 175 -24.11 -10.73 13.15
N THR A 176 -24.44 -9.46 12.92
CA THR A 176 -25.76 -8.87 13.15
C THR A 176 -26.05 -7.90 12.00
N ARG A 177 -27.14 -7.11 12.11
CA ARG A 177 -27.42 -6.03 11.14
C ARG A 177 -26.38 -4.90 11.18
N ASN A 178 -25.72 -4.72 12.32
CA ASN A 178 -24.78 -3.64 12.56
C ASN A 178 -23.33 -4.13 12.65
N TRP A 179 -23.07 -5.37 13.08
CA TRP A 179 -21.75 -5.90 13.29
C TRP A 179 -21.32 -6.84 12.18
N VAL A 180 -20.14 -6.62 11.63
CA VAL A 180 -19.50 -7.45 10.62
C VAL A 180 -18.12 -7.88 11.11
N LEU A 181 -17.80 -9.16 10.97
CA LEU A 181 -16.44 -9.68 11.13
C LEU A 181 -15.78 -9.74 9.76
N ALA A 182 -14.58 -9.22 9.65
CA ALA A 182 -13.81 -9.22 8.43
C ALA A 182 -12.46 -9.92 8.62
N LEU A 183 -12.00 -10.60 7.58
CA LEU A 183 -10.67 -11.19 7.50
C LEU A 183 -10.16 -11.04 6.08
N ASP A 184 -9.01 -10.37 5.93
CA ASP A 184 -8.27 -10.33 4.69
C ASP A 184 -7.03 -11.22 4.79
N LEU A 185 -6.75 -11.97 3.73
CA LEU A 185 -5.49 -12.64 3.48
C LEU A 185 -4.86 -12.00 2.26
N TYR A 186 -3.60 -11.64 2.33
CA TYR A 186 -2.93 -11.02 1.19
C TYR A 186 -1.54 -11.62 0.95
N TYR A 187 -1.19 -11.67 -0.31
CA TYR A 187 0.14 -11.92 -0.81
C TYR A 187 0.58 -10.74 -1.67
N GLN A 188 1.82 -10.30 -1.50
CA GLN A 188 2.44 -9.28 -2.34
C GLN A 188 3.85 -9.71 -2.70
N HIS A 189 4.19 -9.57 -3.97
CA HIS A 189 5.52 -9.69 -4.52
C HIS A 189 5.97 -8.34 -5.06
N ASP A 190 7.14 -7.88 -4.61
CA ASP A 190 7.77 -6.68 -5.15
C ASP A 190 9.07 -7.10 -5.84
N GLU A 191 9.26 -6.69 -7.08
CA GLU A 191 10.46 -6.92 -7.84
C GLU A 191 11.62 -6.08 -7.30
N ASN A 192 12.81 -6.39 -7.77
CA ASN A 192 14.05 -5.74 -7.34
C ASN A 192 14.12 -4.28 -7.79
N THR A 193 14.28 -3.36 -6.85
CA THR A 193 14.64 -1.96 -7.12
C THR A 193 16.14 -1.84 -7.33
N ARG A 194 16.55 -1.16 -8.40
CA ARG A 194 17.98 -0.89 -8.72
C ARG A 194 18.24 0.59 -8.63
N VAL A 195 19.40 0.94 -8.07
CA VAL A 195 19.90 2.31 -7.99
C VAL A 195 21.28 2.37 -8.64
N THR A 196 21.48 3.32 -9.56
CA THR A 196 22.74 3.51 -10.27
C THR A 196 23.05 4.98 -10.40
N GLY A 197 24.31 5.35 -10.22
CA GLY A 197 24.75 6.73 -10.34
C GLY A 197 26.17 6.94 -9.80
N TYR A 198 26.43 8.16 -9.37
CA TYR A 198 27.73 8.59 -8.85
C TYR A 198 27.54 9.40 -7.58
N VAL A 199 28.53 9.33 -6.69
CA VAL A 199 28.64 10.17 -5.51
C VAL A 199 29.73 11.21 -5.75
N LEU A 200 29.38 12.48 -5.59
CA LEU A 200 30.28 13.62 -5.65
C LEU A 200 30.72 13.98 -4.24
N SER A 201 32.07 13.97 -3.99
CA SER A 201 32.63 14.26 -2.68
C SER A 201 33.73 15.29 -2.80
N GLY A 202 33.38 16.58 -2.66
CA GLY A 202 34.33 17.69 -2.76
C GLY A 202 35.18 17.66 -4.05
N ASP A 203 36.50 17.76 -3.90
CA ASP A 203 37.44 17.78 -5.02
C ASP A 203 37.87 16.36 -5.50
N SER A 204 37.28 15.31 -4.92
CA SER A 204 37.57 13.92 -5.30
C SER A 204 36.89 13.53 -6.59
N PRO A 205 37.47 12.64 -7.43
CA PRO A 205 36.76 12.11 -8.59
C PRO A 205 35.44 11.45 -8.20
N PRO A 206 34.41 11.57 -9.05
CA PRO A 206 33.13 10.91 -8.81
C PRO A 206 33.31 9.40 -8.62
N SER A 207 32.73 8.84 -7.55
CA SER A 207 32.75 7.40 -7.30
C SER A 207 31.43 6.77 -7.78
N GLU A 208 31.53 5.64 -8.48
CA GLU A 208 30.36 4.89 -8.93
C GLU A 208 29.56 4.35 -7.72
N PHE A 209 28.26 4.46 -7.76
CA PHE A 209 27.34 3.92 -6.76
C PHE A 209 26.33 3.01 -7.42
N ARG A 210 26.20 1.78 -6.90
CA ARG A 210 25.18 0.81 -7.31
C ARG A 210 24.58 0.17 -6.07
N ALA A 211 23.26 0.09 -6.02
CA ALA A 211 22.51 -0.62 -4.97
C ALA A 211 21.37 -1.41 -5.58
N SER A 212 20.95 -2.45 -4.86
CA SER A 212 19.86 -3.35 -5.26
C SER A 212 19.14 -3.80 -3.99
N SER A 213 17.81 -3.71 -3.98
CA SER A 213 17.00 -4.15 -2.83
C SER A 213 16.83 -5.66 -2.76
N GLY A 214 17.00 -6.37 -3.88
CA GLY A 214 16.45 -7.71 -4.08
C GLY A 214 14.93 -7.68 -4.23
N SER A 215 14.35 -8.78 -4.70
CA SER A 215 12.89 -8.96 -4.68
C SER A 215 12.40 -9.27 -3.27
N SER A 216 11.14 -8.97 -2.98
CA SER A 216 10.52 -9.28 -1.69
C SER A 216 9.18 -9.99 -1.86
N ASP A 217 8.86 -10.86 -0.92
CA ASP A 217 7.57 -11.54 -0.82
C ASP A 217 6.98 -11.31 0.57
N ARG A 218 5.70 -11.04 0.67
CA ARG A 218 5.01 -10.93 1.94
C ARG A 218 3.66 -11.64 1.91
N PHE A 219 3.40 -12.40 2.96
CA PHE A 219 2.10 -12.96 3.27
C PHE A 219 1.59 -12.35 4.55
N GLY A 220 0.36 -11.92 4.56
CA GLY A 220 -0.21 -11.34 5.76
C GLY A 220 -1.69 -11.57 5.86
N LEU A 221 -2.21 -11.20 7.02
CA LEU A 221 -3.61 -11.26 7.36
C LEU A 221 -4.03 -9.96 8.06
N ALA A 222 -5.31 -9.61 7.89
CA ALA A 222 -5.89 -8.44 8.53
C ALA A 222 -7.30 -8.77 9.06
N PRO A 223 -7.39 -9.29 10.30
CA PRO A 223 -8.66 -9.41 10.99
C PRO A 223 -9.20 -8.04 11.39
N ALA A 224 -10.51 -7.85 11.26
CA ALA A 224 -11.17 -6.62 11.65
C ALA A 224 -12.61 -6.87 12.11
N ILE A 225 -13.13 -5.91 12.86
CA ILE A 225 -14.54 -5.82 13.22
C ILE A 225 -15.08 -4.48 12.77
N GLU A 226 -16.24 -4.50 12.14
CA GLU A 226 -16.92 -3.31 11.66
C GLU A 226 -18.25 -3.14 12.39
N TYR A 227 -18.56 -1.89 12.75
CA TYR A 227 -19.83 -1.50 13.29
C TYR A 227 -20.51 -0.44 12.42
N ASN A 228 -21.67 -0.76 11.89
CA ASN A 228 -22.47 0.12 11.04
C ASN A 228 -23.65 0.67 11.86
N TRP A 229 -23.61 1.96 12.21
CA TRP A 229 -24.75 2.61 12.88
C TRP A 229 -25.86 2.99 11.91
N SER A 230 -25.55 3.01 10.61
CA SER A 230 -26.54 3.19 9.53
C SER A 230 -26.09 2.48 8.26
N PRO A 231 -26.96 2.31 7.25
CA PRO A 231 -26.56 1.77 5.94
C PRO A 231 -25.52 2.62 5.20
N ARG A 232 -25.27 3.85 5.67
CA ARG A 232 -24.39 4.83 5.02
C ARG A 232 -23.15 5.18 5.84
N ALA A 233 -23.07 4.72 7.07
CA ALA A 233 -21.99 5.12 7.94
C ALA A 233 -21.61 4.02 8.93
N GLY A 234 -20.31 3.78 9.05
CA GLY A 234 -19.73 2.76 9.93
C GLY A 234 -18.28 3.05 10.26
N VAL A 235 -17.77 2.31 11.23
CA VAL A 235 -16.37 2.29 11.63
C VAL A 235 -15.85 0.86 11.58
N ILE A 236 -14.63 0.69 11.09
CA ILE A 236 -13.91 -0.58 11.12
C ILE A 236 -12.64 -0.41 11.94
N VAL A 237 -12.35 -1.39 12.78
CA VAL A 237 -11.13 -1.46 13.59
C VAL A 237 -10.53 -2.85 13.42
N GLY A 238 -9.22 -2.90 13.21
CA GLY A 238 -8.51 -4.16 12.98
C GLY A 238 -7.01 -4.02 13.13
N ALA A 239 -6.31 -5.03 12.67
CA ALA A 239 -4.86 -4.99 12.60
C ALA A 239 -4.39 -5.70 11.32
N ARG A 240 -3.40 -5.14 10.65
CA ARG A 240 -2.71 -5.78 9.53
C ARG A 240 -1.40 -6.34 10.02
N TRP A 241 -1.19 -7.62 9.80
CA TRP A 241 0.01 -8.34 10.23
C TRP A 241 0.68 -9.01 9.03
N VAL A 242 2.00 -8.77 8.87
CA VAL A 242 2.87 -9.55 7.98
C VAL A 242 3.29 -10.81 8.73
N ALA A 243 2.65 -11.93 8.42
CA ALA A 243 2.82 -13.18 9.15
C ALA A 243 4.09 -13.92 8.76
N THR A 244 4.49 -13.83 7.49
CA THR A 244 5.72 -14.39 6.94
C THR A 244 6.10 -13.68 5.65
N GLY A 245 7.34 -13.89 5.19
CA GLY A 245 7.80 -13.29 3.95
C GLY A 245 9.27 -13.56 3.69
N ARG A 246 9.81 -12.87 2.70
CA ARG A 246 11.21 -12.90 2.32
C ARG A 246 11.65 -11.48 1.98
N ASN A 247 12.78 -11.06 2.52
CA ASN A 247 13.32 -9.71 2.35
C ASN A 247 12.32 -8.58 2.68
N VAL A 248 11.55 -8.73 3.76
CA VAL A 248 10.45 -7.82 4.12
C VAL A 248 10.38 -7.60 5.63
N ASP A 249 9.92 -6.43 6.05
CA ASP A 249 9.72 -6.13 7.47
C ASP A 249 8.53 -6.88 8.04
N ALA A 250 8.72 -7.49 9.22
CA ALA A 250 7.67 -8.11 10.01
C ALA A 250 6.93 -7.02 10.78
N THR A 251 5.77 -6.61 10.27
CA THR A 251 4.99 -5.50 10.81
C THR A 251 3.67 -5.95 11.40
N LEU A 252 3.25 -5.28 12.46
CA LEU A 252 1.88 -5.30 12.99
C LEU A 252 1.38 -3.86 13.02
N THR A 253 0.34 -3.59 12.23
CA THR A 253 -0.21 -2.23 12.06
C THR A 253 -1.66 -2.22 12.54
N PRO A 254 -1.97 -1.63 13.71
CA PRO A 254 -3.35 -1.33 14.08
C PRO A 254 -3.99 -0.39 13.04
N VAL A 255 -5.23 -0.65 12.68
CA VAL A 255 -5.97 0.10 11.66
C VAL A 255 -7.34 0.49 12.18
N ALA A 256 -7.73 1.73 11.93
CA ALA A 256 -9.10 2.19 12.11
C ALA A 256 -9.52 3.00 10.88
N ALA A 257 -10.74 2.82 10.42
CA ALA A 257 -11.28 3.55 9.29
C ALA A 257 -12.76 3.90 9.52
N ILE A 258 -13.19 5.01 8.92
CA ILE A 258 -14.60 5.44 8.89
C ILE A 258 -15.08 5.31 7.45
N ASN A 259 -16.20 4.64 7.27
CA ASN A 259 -16.90 4.54 5.99
C ASN A 259 -18.08 5.49 5.97
N LEU A 260 -18.15 6.33 4.94
CA LEU A 260 -19.28 7.23 4.70
C LEU A 260 -19.74 7.07 3.25
N VAL A 261 -21.05 6.86 3.04
CA VAL A 261 -21.68 6.72 1.72
C VAL A 261 -22.80 7.74 1.62
N TYR A 262 -22.82 8.52 0.55
CA TYR A 262 -23.81 9.57 0.30
C TYR A 262 -24.83 9.15 -0.76
#